data_3917abf6a94994d262a534f2b68cd625
#
_entry.id   3917abf6a94994d262a534f2b68cd625
#
_cell.length_a   1.000
_cell.length_b   1.000
_cell.length_c   1.000
_cell.angle_alpha   90.00
_cell.angle_beta   90.00
_cell.angle_gamma   90.00
#
_symmetry.space_group_name_H-M   'P 1'
#
loop_
_entity.id
_entity.type
_entity.pdbx_description
1 polymer ?
#
loop_
_entity_poly.entity_id
_entity_poly.type
_entity_poly.pdbx_seq_one_letter_code
_entity_poly.pdbx_strand_id
1 'polypeptide(L)'
;MTTKLLLAGALIALLILPAGAQQAPQGTPTRIRGTVEKLDGQALTVKSREGETVTIALADNVAVAYLVKKNVSDIKPGDYIASTGIKGTDGKLHAIEVRSFPESLRGVGEGQYPWDLKPDSVMTNATVGTITQARRATS
;
A
#
# COMPACT_ATOMS: atom_id res chain seq x y z
N MET A 1 -4.08 51.92 -62.86
CA MET A 1 -4.91 51.91 -61.66
C MET A 1 -4.86 50.50 -61.06
N THR A 2 -4.00 50.31 -60.05
CA THR A 2 -3.76 48.97 -59.43
C THR A 2 -4.30 48.99 -58.00
N THR A 3 -5.41 48.31 -57.78
CA THR A 3 -6.06 48.16 -56.49
C THR A 3 -5.36 47.06 -55.67
N LYS A 4 -4.70 47.40 -54.59
CA LYS A 4 -4.10 46.44 -53.65
C LYS A 4 -5.15 45.98 -52.64
N LEU A 5 -5.45 44.67 -52.66
CA LEU A 5 -6.31 44.02 -51.67
C LEU A 5 -5.45 43.60 -50.46
N LEU A 6 -5.69 44.17 -49.33
CA LEU A 6 -5.05 43.77 -48.03
C LEU A 6 -5.92 42.68 -47.38
N LEU A 7 -5.40 41.45 -47.33
CA LEU A 7 -5.97 40.35 -46.49
C LEU A 7 -5.48 40.55 -45.06
N ALA A 8 -6.40 40.87 -44.15
CA ALA A 8 -6.16 40.82 -42.71
C ALA A 8 -6.38 39.39 -42.20
N GLY A 9 -5.30 38.68 -41.92
CA GLY A 9 -5.37 37.37 -41.26
C GLY A 9 -5.55 37.52 -39.76
N ALA A 10 -6.71 37.12 -39.24
CA ALA A 10 -6.96 37.04 -37.80
C ALA A 10 -6.31 35.77 -37.21
N LEU A 11 -5.26 35.97 -36.42
CA LEU A 11 -4.57 34.89 -35.71
C LEU A 11 -5.37 34.59 -34.43
N ILE A 12 -6.13 33.50 -34.39
CA ILE A 12 -6.81 33.02 -33.19
C ILE A 12 -5.80 32.26 -32.35
N ALA A 13 -5.28 32.89 -31.29
CA ALA A 13 -4.43 32.24 -30.30
C ALA A 13 -5.32 31.37 -29.37
N LEU A 14 -5.25 30.04 -29.56
CA LEU A 14 -5.90 29.07 -28.70
C LEU A 14 -5.13 29.00 -27.37
N LEU A 15 -5.64 29.62 -26.29
CA LEU A 15 -5.11 29.52 -24.95
C LEU A 15 -5.37 28.10 -24.42
N ILE A 16 -4.39 27.21 -24.52
CA ILE A 16 -4.41 25.93 -23.83
C ILE A 16 -4.10 26.20 -22.35
N LEU A 17 -5.16 26.23 -21.53
CA LEU A 17 -4.99 26.23 -20.06
C LEU A 17 -4.38 24.89 -19.65
N PRO A 18 -3.26 24.86 -18.90
CA PRO A 18 -2.75 23.62 -18.38
C PRO A 18 -3.80 23.07 -17.40
N ALA A 19 -4.27 21.83 -17.65
CA ALA A 19 -5.05 21.07 -16.70
C ALA A 19 -4.20 20.99 -15.42
N GLY A 20 -4.68 21.61 -14.33
CA GLY A 20 -4.00 21.59 -13.04
C GLY A 20 -3.77 20.14 -12.62
N ALA A 21 -2.54 19.68 -12.69
CA ALA A 21 -2.14 18.43 -12.10
C ALA A 21 -2.46 18.55 -10.59
N GLN A 22 -3.40 17.76 -10.12
CA GLN A 22 -3.73 17.64 -8.72
C GLN A 22 -2.46 17.19 -8.00
N GLN A 23 -1.80 18.12 -7.30
CA GLN A 23 -0.60 17.82 -6.51
C GLN A 23 -0.98 16.76 -5.48
N ALA A 24 -0.31 15.60 -5.55
CA ALA A 24 -0.39 14.60 -4.51
C ALA A 24 -0.04 15.23 -3.15
N PRO A 25 -0.68 14.81 -2.05
CA PRO A 25 -0.41 15.36 -0.72
C PRO A 25 1.10 15.35 -0.44
N GLN A 26 1.67 16.52 -0.19
CA GLN A 26 3.08 16.65 0.16
C GLN A 26 3.25 16.22 1.61
N GLY A 27 3.75 15.01 1.82
CA GLY A 27 4.02 14.48 3.14
C GLY A 27 4.71 13.12 3.08
N THR A 28 5.42 12.78 4.14
CA THR A 28 6.00 11.43 4.28
C THR A 28 4.89 10.47 4.68
N PRO A 29 4.67 9.38 3.92
CA PRO A 29 3.71 8.36 4.31
C PRO A 29 4.02 7.82 5.71
N THR A 30 3.05 7.97 6.61
CA THR A 30 3.19 7.54 8.01
C THR A 30 2.19 6.44 8.31
N ARG A 31 2.66 5.39 8.99
CA ARG A 31 1.81 4.27 9.41
C ARG A 31 1.50 4.43 10.89
N ILE A 32 0.21 4.42 11.23
CA ILE A 32 -0.25 4.45 12.62
C ILE A 32 -0.86 3.09 12.93
N ARG A 33 -0.39 2.48 14.02
CA ARG A 33 -0.91 1.23 14.57
C ARG A 33 -1.56 1.50 15.91
N GLY A 34 -2.76 1.03 16.11
CA GLY A 34 -3.48 1.31 17.36
C GLY A 34 -4.89 0.77 17.36
N THR A 35 -5.66 1.23 18.32
CA THR A 35 -7.08 0.90 18.50
C THR A 35 -7.92 2.12 18.15
N VAL A 36 -8.95 1.93 17.35
CA VAL A 36 -9.92 2.97 17.04
C VAL A 36 -10.75 3.23 18.30
N GLU A 37 -10.75 4.49 18.76
CA GLU A 37 -11.54 4.92 19.90
C GLU A 37 -12.84 5.59 19.48
N LYS A 38 -12.80 6.37 18.40
CA LYS A 38 -13.95 7.14 17.91
C LYS A 38 -13.86 7.40 16.41
N LEU A 39 -15.02 7.42 15.77
CA LEU A 39 -15.21 7.98 14.43
C LEU A 39 -16.28 9.06 14.53
N ASP A 40 -15.95 10.30 14.11
CA ASP A 40 -16.85 11.44 14.11
C ASP A 40 -16.79 12.13 12.73
N GLY A 41 -17.76 11.83 11.89
CA GLY A 41 -17.71 12.21 10.50
C GLY A 41 -16.48 11.63 9.81
N GLN A 42 -15.58 12.50 9.34
CA GLN A 42 -14.30 12.12 8.72
C GLN A 42 -13.12 12.14 9.70
N ALA A 43 -13.36 12.39 10.99
CA ALA A 43 -12.31 12.41 12.01
C ALA A 43 -12.23 11.06 12.74
N LEU A 44 -11.16 10.30 12.48
CA LEU A 44 -10.88 9.03 13.13
C LEU A 44 -9.90 9.24 14.29
N THR A 45 -10.33 8.95 15.50
CA THR A 45 -9.47 8.98 16.70
C THR A 45 -8.91 7.60 17.00
N VAL A 46 -7.60 7.50 17.08
CA VAL A 46 -6.86 6.24 17.29
C VAL A 46 -5.96 6.40 18.52
N LYS A 47 -6.06 5.45 19.46
CA LYS A 47 -5.04 5.26 20.48
C LYS A 47 -3.89 4.47 19.90
N SER A 48 -2.74 5.08 19.71
CA SER A 48 -1.59 4.43 19.11
C SER A 48 -1.01 3.34 20.01
N ARG A 49 -0.23 2.45 19.44
CA ARG A 49 0.48 1.39 20.18
C ARG A 49 1.48 1.98 21.18
N GLU A 50 2.01 3.14 20.88
CA GLU A 50 2.94 3.91 21.71
C GLU A 50 2.22 4.66 22.84
N GLY A 51 0.89 4.63 22.86
CA GLY A 51 0.07 5.23 23.91
C GLY A 51 -0.42 6.66 23.62
N GLU A 52 -0.13 7.19 22.45
CA GLU A 52 -0.60 8.51 22.03
C GLU A 52 -2.01 8.46 21.43
N THR A 53 -2.78 9.52 21.61
CA THR A 53 -4.07 9.69 20.92
C THR A 53 -3.85 10.55 19.68
N VAL A 54 -4.14 9.98 18.51
CA VAL A 54 -3.95 10.62 17.21
C VAL A 54 -5.31 10.78 16.53
N THR A 55 -5.59 11.98 16.02
CA THR A 55 -6.76 12.23 15.17
C THR A 55 -6.34 12.25 13.71
N ILE A 56 -6.98 11.43 12.90
CA ILE A 56 -6.70 11.26 11.47
C ILE A 56 -7.90 11.80 10.69
N ALA A 57 -7.66 12.73 9.77
CA ALA A 57 -8.66 13.15 8.81
C ALA A 57 -8.76 12.11 7.69
N LEU A 58 -9.92 11.48 7.54
CA LEU A 58 -10.16 10.52 6.46
C LEU A 58 -10.46 11.25 5.15
N ALA A 59 -9.83 10.82 4.07
CA ALA A 59 -10.17 11.29 2.74
C ALA A 59 -11.53 10.72 2.29
N ASP A 60 -12.23 11.41 1.39
CA ASP A 60 -13.53 10.96 0.87
C ASP A 60 -13.45 9.57 0.21
N ASN A 61 -12.31 9.24 -0.36
CA ASN A 61 -12.05 7.98 -1.06
C ASN A 61 -11.17 7.02 -0.26
N VAL A 62 -11.17 7.10 1.09
CA VAL A 62 -10.38 6.21 1.94
C VAL A 62 -10.74 4.75 1.65
N ALA A 63 -9.72 3.93 1.41
CA ALA A 63 -9.90 2.49 1.27
C ALA A 63 -9.87 1.83 2.64
N VAL A 64 -10.89 1.03 2.94
CA VAL A 64 -10.97 0.24 4.17
C VAL A 64 -10.89 -1.23 3.83
N ALA A 65 -9.97 -1.94 4.50
CA ALA A 65 -9.82 -3.39 4.39
C ALA A 65 -9.80 -4.04 5.76
N TYR A 66 -10.30 -5.24 5.84
CA TYR A 66 -10.24 -6.06 7.05
C TYR A 66 -9.60 -7.42 6.78
N LEU A 67 -9.07 -8.04 7.81
CA LEU A 67 -8.39 -9.33 7.72
C LEU A 67 -9.35 -10.45 8.11
N VAL A 68 -9.41 -11.48 7.28
CA VAL A 68 -10.13 -12.74 7.56
C VAL A 68 -9.11 -13.82 7.86
N LYS A 69 -9.32 -14.58 8.94
CA LYS A 69 -8.45 -15.72 9.27
C LYS A 69 -8.55 -16.79 8.19
N LYS A 70 -7.39 -17.28 7.74
CA LYS A 70 -7.23 -18.41 6.82
C LYS A 70 -6.24 -19.41 7.41
N ASN A 71 -6.30 -20.64 6.93
CA ASN A 71 -5.27 -21.65 7.24
C ASN A 71 -4.07 -21.46 6.33
N VAL A 72 -2.88 -21.73 6.84
CA VAL A 72 -1.65 -21.68 6.03
C VAL A 72 -1.71 -22.72 4.89
N SER A 73 -2.41 -23.84 5.11
CA SER A 73 -2.66 -24.88 4.10
C SER A 73 -3.47 -24.40 2.90
N ASP A 74 -4.17 -23.28 3.01
CA ASP A 74 -4.97 -22.72 1.92
C ASP A 74 -4.13 -21.90 0.92
N ILE A 75 -2.86 -21.64 1.26
CA ILE A 75 -1.91 -20.92 0.40
C ILE A 75 -1.41 -21.90 -0.68
N LYS A 76 -1.45 -21.45 -1.93
CA LYS A 76 -1.08 -22.25 -3.11
C LYS A 76 0.01 -21.55 -3.92
N PRO A 77 0.79 -22.31 -4.71
CA PRO A 77 1.61 -21.72 -5.75
C PRO A 77 0.78 -20.80 -6.65
N GLY A 78 1.31 -19.63 -6.95
CA GLY A 78 0.63 -18.61 -7.72
C GLY A 78 -0.14 -17.56 -6.89
N ASP A 79 -0.43 -17.82 -5.61
CA ASP A 79 -1.03 -16.81 -4.74
C ASP A 79 -0.08 -15.63 -4.54
N TYR A 80 -0.63 -14.42 -4.42
CA TYR A 80 0.13 -13.23 -4.02
C TYR A 80 0.00 -13.02 -2.53
N ILE A 81 1.12 -12.98 -1.81
CA ILE A 81 1.15 -12.89 -0.35
C ILE A 81 2.06 -11.79 0.14
N ALA A 82 1.77 -11.29 1.35
CA ALA A 82 2.69 -10.54 2.19
C ALA A 82 3.12 -11.43 3.36
N SER A 83 4.41 -11.57 3.57
CA SER A 83 4.97 -12.29 4.71
C SER A 83 5.82 -11.36 5.56
N THR A 84 5.47 -11.22 6.83
CA THR A 84 6.35 -10.56 7.81
C THR A 84 7.18 -11.61 8.50
N GLY A 85 8.50 -11.51 8.36
CA GLY A 85 9.45 -12.46 8.93
C GLY A 85 10.52 -11.81 9.79
N ILE A 86 11.10 -12.60 10.67
CA ILE A 86 12.29 -12.26 11.46
C ILE A 86 13.37 -13.26 11.10
N LYS A 87 14.62 -12.79 10.99
CA LYS A 87 15.76 -13.65 10.70
C LYS A 87 16.08 -14.53 11.90
N GLY A 88 16.04 -15.84 11.72
CA GLY A 88 16.40 -16.80 12.73
C GLY A 88 17.92 -17.03 12.83
N THR A 89 18.31 -17.81 13.81
CA THR A 89 19.73 -18.22 14.03
C THR A 89 20.27 -19.10 12.89
N ASP A 90 19.38 -19.73 12.14
CA ASP A 90 19.70 -20.50 10.93
C ASP A 90 19.91 -19.61 9.68
N GLY A 91 19.84 -18.29 9.85
CA GLY A 91 19.99 -17.31 8.78
C GLY A 91 18.77 -17.15 7.87
N LYS A 92 17.69 -17.89 8.08
CA LYS A 92 16.45 -17.84 7.30
C LYS A 92 15.45 -16.87 7.90
N LEU A 93 14.55 -16.37 7.07
CA LEU A 93 13.40 -15.61 7.53
C LEU A 93 12.29 -16.58 8.00
N HIS A 94 11.89 -16.44 9.27
CA HIS A 94 10.79 -17.16 9.86
C HIS A 94 9.57 -16.24 9.89
N ALA A 95 8.51 -16.62 9.20
CA ALA A 95 7.28 -15.83 9.13
C ALA A 95 6.59 -15.79 10.50
N ILE A 96 6.25 -14.60 10.93
CA ILE A 96 5.41 -14.34 12.11
C ILE A 96 3.99 -13.96 11.73
N GLU A 97 3.79 -13.53 10.50
CA GLU A 97 2.50 -13.23 9.92
C GLU A 97 2.57 -13.46 8.42
N VAL A 98 1.51 -14.05 7.85
CA VAL A 98 1.33 -14.17 6.41
C VAL A 98 -0.07 -13.70 6.06
N ARG A 99 -0.19 -12.88 5.01
CA ARG A 99 -1.44 -12.37 4.46
C ARG A 99 -1.55 -12.77 3.00
N SER A 100 -2.70 -13.28 2.58
CA SER A 100 -3.02 -13.50 1.18
C SER A 100 -3.78 -12.31 0.64
N PHE A 101 -3.40 -11.82 -0.51
CA PHE A 101 -4.09 -10.74 -1.21
C PHE A 101 -5.13 -11.28 -2.19
N PRO A 102 -6.25 -10.59 -2.38
CA PRO A 102 -7.11 -10.87 -3.53
C PRO A 102 -6.37 -10.52 -4.84
N GLU A 103 -6.79 -11.13 -5.94
CA GLU A 103 -6.15 -10.93 -7.24
C GLU A 103 -6.09 -9.46 -7.68
N SER A 104 -7.09 -8.66 -7.32
CA SER A 104 -7.12 -7.21 -7.60
C SER A 104 -5.99 -6.42 -6.95
N LEU A 105 -5.32 -6.98 -5.94
CA LEU A 105 -4.19 -6.35 -5.25
C LEU A 105 -2.86 -7.04 -5.56
N ARG A 106 -2.80 -7.90 -6.57
CA ARG A 106 -1.55 -8.51 -7.03
C ARG A 106 -0.54 -7.43 -7.44
N GLY A 107 0.71 -7.57 -7.00
CA GLY A 107 1.79 -6.63 -7.27
C GLY A 107 1.87 -5.45 -6.29
N VAL A 108 0.89 -5.25 -5.42
CA VAL A 108 0.93 -4.15 -4.44
C VAL A 108 2.10 -4.35 -3.48
N GLY A 109 3.03 -3.37 -3.44
CA GLY A 109 4.18 -3.36 -2.56
C GLY A 109 5.14 -4.54 -2.81
N GLU A 110 5.24 -5.05 -4.05
CA GLU A 110 6.14 -6.15 -4.39
C GLU A 110 7.58 -5.86 -3.98
N GLY A 111 8.25 -6.87 -3.41
CA GLY A 111 9.63 -6.77 -2.97
C GLY A 111 9.82 -7.10 -1.49
N GLN A 112 11.03 -6.80 -1.00
CA GLN A 112 11.43 -7.02 0.39
C GLN A 112 11.97 -5.73 1.00
N TYR A 113 11.48 -5.38 2.20
CA TYR A 113 11.85 -4.13 2.86
C TYR A 113 11.67 -4.22 4.38
N PRO A 114 12.35 -3.34 5.17
CA PRO A 114 12.16 -3.26 6.62
C PRO A 114 10.70 -3.03 7.00
N TRP A 115 10.27 -3.66 8.08
CA TRP A 115 8.89 -3.58 8.55
C TRP A 115 8.81 -3.25 10.04
N ASP A 116 7.73 -2.63 10.45
CA ASP A 116 7.55 -2.09 11.80
C ASP A 116 6.62 -2.94 12.70
N LEU A 117 6.32 -4.19 12.31
CA LEU A 117 5.46 -5.06 13.13
C LEU A 117 6.17 -5.45 14.43
N LYS A 118 7.45 -5.78 14.33
CA LYS A 118 8.38 -6.01 15.44
C LYS A 118 9.77 -5.47 15.08
N PRO A 119 10.66 -5.23 16.06
CA PRO A 119 12.05 -4.93 15.78
C PRO A 119 12.65 -5.97 14.82
N ASP A 120 13.48 -5.52 13.90
CA ASP A 120 14.20 -6.34 12.90
C ASP A 120 13.28 -7.18 11.98
N SER A 121 11.98 -6.86 11.95
CA SER A 121 11.07 -7.54 11.02
C SER A 121 11.19 -7.02 9.59
N VAL A 122 11.02 -7.92 8.65
CA VAL A 122 11.08 -7.68 7.21
C VAL A 122 9.76 -8.08 6.59
N MET A 123 9.23 -7.22 5.74
CA MET A 123 8.08 -7.52 4.88
C MET A 123 8.58 -8.06 3.54
N THR A 124 7.98 -9.14 3.08
CA THR A 124 8.18 -9.67 1.73
C THR A 124 6.83 -9.82 1.05
N ASN A 125 6.59 -9.07 -0.01
CA ASN A 125 5.42 -9.21 -0.87
C ASN A 125 5.85 -9.87 -2.18
N ALA A 126 5.29 -11.03 -2.48
CA ALA A 126 5.67 -11.79 -3.65
C ALA A 126 4.59 -12.81 -4.06
N THR A 127 4.72 -13.30 -5.29
CA THR A 127 3.98 -14.47 -5.74
C THR A 127 4.60 -15.73 -5.15
N VAL A 128 3.77 -16.62 -4.60
CA VAL A 128 4.19 -17.91 -4.06
C VAL A 128 4.67 -18.79 -5.20
N GLY A 129 5.92 -19.24 -5.10
CA GLY A 129 6.48 -20.24 -6.00
C GLY A 129 6.21 -21.68 -5.52
N THR A 130 7.27 -22.41 -5.21
CA THR A 130 7.19 -23.77 -4.70
C THR A 130 6.97 -23.78 -3.20
N ILE A 131 6.02 -24.57 -2.73
CA ILE A 131 5.79 -24.81 -1.30
C ILE A 131 6.37 -26.17 -0.95
N THR A 132 7.28 -26.21 0.00
CA THR A 132 7.83 -27.45 0.57
C THR A 132 7.45 -27.57 2.02
N GLN A 133 6.98 -28.73 2.46
CA GLN A 133 6.77 -28.99 3.88
C GLN A 133 8.06 -29.51 4.51
N ALA A 134 8.52 -28.83 5.55
CA ALA A 134 9.59 -29.37 6.37
C ALA A 134 9.09 -30.65 7.05
N ARG A 135 9.78 -31.78 6.86
CA ARG A 135 9.51 -32.98 7.67
C ARG A 135 9.78 -32.63 9.14
N ARG A 136 8.76 -32.77 10.00
CA ARG A 136 9.02 -32.80 11.43
C ARG A 136 10.00 -33.95 11.69
N ALA A 137 11.18 -33.64 12.21
CA ALA A 137 12.01 -34.67 12.79
C ALA A 137 11.23 -35.25 13.97
N THR A 138 10.76 -36.49 13.85
CA THR A 138 10.27 -37.28 14.99
C THR A 138 11.51 -37.67 15.79
N SER A 139 11.70 -36.98 16.91
CA SER A 139 12.61 -37.39 17.98
C SER A 139 12.00 -38.49 18.80
#